data_350e57fd818ee55f226bba5d2dfa8d69
#
_entry.id   350e57fd818ee55f226bba5d2dfa8d69
#
_cell.length_a   1.000
_cell.length_b   1.000
_cell.length_c   1.000
_cell.angle_alpha   90.00
_cell.angle_beta   90.00
_cell.angle_gamma   90.00
#
_symmetry.space_group_name_H-M   'P 1'
#
loop_
_entity.id
_entity.type
_entity.pdbx_description
1 polymer ?
#
loop_
_entity_poly.entity_id
_entity_poly.type
_entity_poly.pdbx_seq_one_letter_code
_entity_poly.pdbx_strand_id
1 'polypeptide(L)'
;NQLFAEAVLKEVGDRKAFVFVQDYHLALLPRLIRQANRNIIIAQFWHIPWPNREAFRICPWQEEILDGLLGNHLLGFHIRYHCNNFLDTTDRAIEARVDWDRCEVSRGGKKTAVRPFPISVDFEEVSREAQGGEVAEEIERLRKRLGLREELVGMGLDRIDYTKGIPDRFRAFDRFLERWPEYKEKVVLVQAGVPSRIHIGTYKKLNEEIDSVVEEINWKHASGHWKPIHYLREHCSPLTLMALRRMANFCVVSSLHDGMYLVTKEFVASRFDEDGVLILSPFTGAARELTDALLVNPYATDHFAEAIKKALEMPAAERQRRMRRMREVVRENNIYKWAGEIICELVKFESGGG
;
A
#
# COMPACT_ATOMS: atom_id res chain seq x y z
N ASN A 1 -15.31 10.47 17.34
CA ASN A 1 -14.65 9.65 18.35
C ASN A 1 -15.55 9.46 19.58
N GLN A 2 -16.19 10.53 20.14
CA GLN A 2 -17.05 10.43 21.32
C GLN A 2 -18.21 9.44 21.15
N LEU A 3 -18.97 9.55 20.05
CA LEU A 3 -20.08 8.63 19.74
C LEU A 3 -19.63 7.17 19.64
N PHE A 4 -18.43 6.93 19.07
CA PHE A 4 -17.86 5.59 19.02
C PHE A 4 -17.45 5.09 20.41
N ALA A 5 -16.90 5.95 21.26
CA ALA A 5 -16.59 5.58 22.64
C ALA A 5 -17.84 5.17 23.42
N GLU A 6 -18.92 5.94 23.34
CA GLU A 6 -20.21 5.61 23.95
C GLU A 6 -20.78 4.28 23.45
N ALA A 7 -20.71 4.04 22.13
CA ALA A 7 -21.19 2.79 21.54
C ALA A 7 -20.36 1.58 22.02
N VAL A 8 -19.02 1.69 22.02
CA VAL A 8 -18.12 0.63 22.50
C VAL A 8 -18.37 0.33 23.99
N LEU A 9 -18.44 1.38 24.82
CA LEU A 9 -18.67 1.21 26.26
C LEU A 9 -20.03 0.58 26.56
N LYS A 10 -21.06 0.96 25.82
CA LYS A 10 -22.39 0.34 25.92
C LYS A 10 -22.38 -1.12 25.50
N GLU A 11 -21.68 -1.48 24.42
CA GLU A 11 -21.60 -2.87 23.95
C GLU A 11 -20.79 -3.73 24.89
N VAL A 12 -19.67 -3.24 25.42
CA VAL A 12 -18.79 -4.00 26.31
C VAL A 12 -19.40 -4.12 27.71
N GLY A 13 -20.01 -3.05 28.24
CA GLY A 13 -20.49 -2.99 29.63
C GLY A 13 -19.35 -3.23 30.62
N ASP A 14 -19.60 -4.08 31.62
CA ASP A 14 -18.61 -4.43 32.66
C ASP A 14 -17.69 -5.62 32.27
N ARG A 15 -17.86 -6.17 31.06
CA ARG A 15 -17.06 -7.31 30.58
C ARG A 15 -15.59 -6.88 30.32
N LYS A 16 -14.68 -7.85 30.47
CA LYS A 16 -13.34 -7.75 29.89
C LYS A 16 -13.46 -7.90 28.36
N ALA A 17 -12.76 -7.06 27.63
CA ALA A 17 -12.80 -7.10 26.16
C ALA A 17 -11.47 -6.63 25.55
N PHE A 18 -11.19 -7.16 24.38
CA PHE A 18 -10.21 -6.56 23.45
C PHE A 18 -10.95 -5.67 22.47
N VAL A 19 -10.48 -4.44 22.31
CA VAL A 19 -10.99 -3.49 21.31
C VAL A 19 -9.90 -3.20 20.31
N PHE A 20 -10.14 -3.55 19.05
CA PHE A 20 -9.20 -3.34 17.96
C PHE A 20 -9.69 -2.21 17.06
N VAL A 21 -9.04 -1.06 17.18
CA VAL A 21 -9.35 0.16 16.42
C VAL A 21 -8.58 0.18 15.11
N GLN A 22 -9.27 0.56 14.03
CA GLN A 22 -8.69 0.61 12.70
C GLN A 22 -8.50 2.04 12.23
N ASP A 23 -7.24 2.33 11.82
CA ASP A 23 -6.83 3.52 11.13
C ASP A 23 -6.98 4.84 11.92
N TYR A 24 -6.67 5.98 11.27
CA TYR A 24 -6.50 7.31 11.86
C TYR A 24 -7.81 8.01 12.26
N HIS A 25 -8.93 7.61 11.70
CA HIS A 25 -10.22 8.29 11.91
C HIS A 25 -10.65 8.34 13.38
N LEU A 26 -10.22 7.35 14.16
CA LEU A 26 -10.56 7.18 15.56
C LEU A 26 -9.37 7.39 16.50
N ALA A 27 -8.47 8.33 16.14
CA ALA A 27 -7.25 8.59 16.90
C ALA A 27 -7.49 8.95 18.37
N LEU A 28 -8.63 9.56 18.72
CA LEU A 28 -8.96 9.97 20.09
C LEU A 28 -9.72 8.88 20.87
N LEU A 29 -10.25 7.88 20.17
CA LEU A 29 -11.11 6.85 20.76
C LEU A 29 -10.41 6.04 21.87
N PRO A 30 -9.14 5.61 21.73
CA PRO A 30 -8.50 4.80 22.76
C PRO A 30 -8.42 5.49 24.10
N ARG A 31 -8.11 6.78 24.13
CA ARG A 31 -8.05 7.55 25.38
C ARG A 31 -9.42 7.61 26.07
N LEU A 32 -10.48 7.87 25.29
CA LEU A 32 -11.84 7.98 25.81
C LEU A 32 -12.29 6.65 26.46
N ILE A 33 -12.06 5.53 25.78
CA ILE A 33 -12.39 4.19 26.30
C ILE A 33 -11.57 3.89 27.56
N ARG A 34 -10.23 4.10 27.52
CA ARG A 34 -9.34 3.72 28.63
C ARG A 34 -9.57 4.53 29.89
N GLN A 35 -10.09 5.76 29.77
CA GLN A 35 -10.50 6.58 30.91
C GLN A 35 -11.78 6.07 31.57
N ALA A 36 -12.74 5.60 30.76
CA ALA A 36 -14.04 5.17 31.23
C ALA A 36 -14.05 3.72 31.76
N ASN A 37 -13.31 2.82 31.13
CA ASN A 37 -13.26 1.40 31.52
C ASN A 37 -11.83 0.85 31.43
N ARG A 38 -11.26 0.48 32.58
CA ARG A 38 -9.89 -0.07 32.67
C ARG A 38 -9.79 -1.56 32.35
N ASN A 39 -10.91 -2.27 32.25
CA ASN A 39 -10.95 -3.69 31.93
C ASN A 39 -10.83 -3.97 30.43
N ILE A 40 -10.82 -2.92 29.61
CA ILE A 40 -10.71 -3.01 28.15
C ILE A 40 -9.24 -2.89 27.76
N ILE A 41 -8.72 -3.87 27.04
CA ILE A 41 -7.40 -3.83 26.39
C ILE A 41 -7.60 -3.31 24.97
N ILE A 42 -6.87 -2.28 24.59
CA ILE A 42 -7.09 -1.55 23.33
C ILE A 42 -5.85 -1.64 22.48
N ALA A 43 -6.02 -2.10 21.23
CA ALA A 43 -5.04 -1.95 20.18
C ALA A 43 -5.58 -1.05 19.08
N GLN A 44 -4.70 -0.31 18.44
CA GLN A 44 -5.00 0.42 17.22
C GLN A 44 -3.95 0.13 16.16
N PHE A 45 -4.39 -0.10 14.93
CA PHE A 45 -3.52 -0.23 13.79
C PHE A 45 -3.67 0.99 12.87
N TRP A 46 -2.56 1.67 12.64
CA TRP A 46 -2.47 2.88 11.83
C TRP A 46 -1.98 2.53 10.43
N HIS A 47 -2.87 2.64 9.44
CA HIS A 47 -2.62 2.15 8.07
C HIS A 47 -1.81 3.09 7.18
N ILE A 48 -1.83 4.39 7.46
CA ILE A 48 -1.06 5.35 6.68
C ILE A 48 0.35 5.54 7.27
N PRO A 49 1.32 6.05 6.50
CA PRO A 49 2.62 6.39 7.05
C PRO A 49 2.51 7.40 8.20
N TRP A 50 3.23 7.16 9.30
CA TRP A 50 3.43 8.23 10.26
C TRP A 50 4.54 9.15 9.76
N PRO A 51 4.27 10.47 9.63
CA PRO A 51 5.26 11.42 9.13
C PRO A 51 6.41 11.59 10.12
N ASN A 52 7.50 12.21 9.66
CA ASN A 52 8.53 12.66 10.58
C ASN A 52 8.00 13.81 11.46
N ARG A 53 8.68 14.08 12.57
CA ARG A 53 8.25 15.11 13.53
C ARG A 53 8.16 16.52 12.92
N GLU A 54 9.04 16.85 11.97
CA GLU A 54 9.05 18.17 11.35
C GLU A 54 7.78 18.42 10.51
N ALA A 55 7.30 17.37 9.84
CA ALA A 55 6.03 17.45 9.12
C ALA A 55 4.82 17.43 10.05
N PHE A 56 4.88 16.65 11.15
CA PHE A 56 3.74 16.53 12.07
C PHE A 56 3.57 17.76 12.99
N ARG A 57 4.65 18.46 13.33
CA ARG A 57 4.63 19.61 14.26
C ARG A 57 3.73 20.77 13.80
N ILE A 58 3.42 20.87 12.51
CA ILE A 58 2.53 21.90 12.00
C ILE A 58 1.04 21.58 12.22
N CYS A 59 0.71 20.38 12.71
CA CYS A 59 -0.67 20.01 13.02
C CYS A 59 -1.14 20.75 14.29
N PRO A 60 -2.20 21.57 14.21
CA PRO A 60 -2.68 22.32 15.38
C PRO A 60 -3.17 21.43 16.53
N TRP A 61 -3.57 20.21 16.23
CA TRP A 61 -4.10 19.23 17.20
C TRP A 61 -3.12 18.12 17.51
N GLN A 62 -1.81 18.34 17.29
CA GLN A 62 -0.77 17.32 17.47
C GLN A 62 -0.80 16.69 18.88
N GLU A 63 -0.92 17.49 19.94
CA GLU A 63 -0.93 17.01 21.32
C GLU A 63 -2.17 16.16 21.61
N GLU A 64 -3.33 16.61 21.15
CA GLU A 64 -4.60 15.91 21.31
C GLU A 64 -4.60 14.56 20.61
N ILE A 65 -4.10 14.50 19.37
CA ILE A 65 -3.96 13.26 18.60
C ILE A 65 -3.02 12.28 19.28
N LEU A 66 -1.83 12.76 19.70
CA LEU A 66 -0.84 11.93 20.40
C LEU A 66 -1.38 11.42 21.74
N ASP A 67 -2.02 12.28 22.53
CA ASP A 67 -2.64 11.87 23.79
C ASP A 67 -3.74 10.82 23.57
N GLY A 68 -4.54 10.99 22.53
CA GLY A 68 -5.57 10.04 22.12
C GLY A 68 -4.97 8.67 21.79
N LEU A 69 -3.95 8.63 20.95
CA LEU A 69 -3.24 7.40 20.55
C LEU A 69 -2.53 6.72 21.71
N LEU A 70 -1.99 7.48 22.67
CA LEU A 70 -1.42 6.93 23.90
C LEU A 70 -2.47 6.41 24.90
N GLY A 71 -3.73 6.43 24.53
CA GLY A 71 -4.78 5.65 25.17
C GLY A 71 -4.72 4.15 24.87
N ASN A 72 -4.04 3.74 23.81
CA ASN A 72 -3.84 2.34 23.46
C ASN A 72 -2.93 1.60 24.45
N HIS A 73 -3.08 0.27 24.53
CA HIS A 73 -2.08 -0.62 25.09
C HIS A 73 -1.06 -1.00 24.03
N LEU A 74 -1.53 -1.20 22.78
CA LEU A 74 -0.72 -1.52 21.61
C LEU A 74 -1.07 -0.61 20.43
N LEU A 75 -0.07 0.07 19.89
CA LEU A 75 -0.19 0.86 18.65
C LEU A 75 0.68 0.22 17.57
N GLY A 76 0.04 -0.20 16.48
CA GLY A 76 0.67 -0.86 15.36
C GLY A 76 0.85 0.04 14.15
N PHE A 77 2.00 -0.08 13.48
CA PHE A 77 2.30 0.49 12.16
C PHE A 77 2.79 -0.62 11.23
N HIS A 78 2.87 -0.35 9.93
CA HIS A 78 3.36 -1.36 8.98
C HIS A 78 4.85 -1.67 9.13
N ILE A 79 5.68 -0.65 9.34
CA ILE A 79 7.15 -0.80 9.35
C ILE A 79 7.78 -0.07 10.52
N ARG A 80 8.95 -0.53 10.93
CA ARG A 80 9.72 0.03 12.04
C ARG A 80 10.01 1.53 11.88
N TYR A 81 10.21 1.99 10.65
CA TYR A 81 10.45 3.40 10.35
C TYR A 81 9.31 4.30 10.88
N HIS A 82 8.05 3.89 10.67
CA HIS A 82 6.90 4.65 11.17
C HIS A 82 6.74 4.57 12.68
N CYS A 83 7.09 3.43 13.30
CA CYS A 83 7.18 3.33 14.77
C CYS A 83 8.19 4.35 15.33
N ASN A 84 9.38 4.42 14.75
CA ASN A 84 10.42 5.35 15.18
C ASN A 84 10.01 6.81 14.99
N ASN A 85 9.36 7.13 13.86
CA ASN A 85 8.83 8.48 13.64
C ASN A 85 7.76 8.85 14.68
N PHE A 86 6.87 7.91 15.05
CA PHE A 86 5.89 8.14 16.10
C PHE A 86 6.54 8.38 17.46
N LEU A 87 7.52 7.57 17.83
CA LEU A 87 8.27 7.71 19.08
C LEU A 87 8.99 9.06 19.14
N ASP A 88 9.71 9.46 18.06
CA ASP A 88 10.40 10.75 17.99
C ASP A 88 9.42 11.93 18.04
N THR A 89 8.28 11.83 17.39
CA THR A 89 7.22 12.84 17.45
C THR A 89 6.70 12.99 18.87
N THR A 90 6.41 11.88 19.54
CA THR A 90 5.88 11.86 20.90
C THR A 90 6.88 12.41 21.93
N ASP A 91 8.15 12.03 21.84
CA ASP A 91 9.22 12.49 22.73
C ASP A 91 9.39 14.01 22.73
N ARG A 92 9.06 14.66 21.62
CA ARG A 92 9.25 16.10 21.44
C ARG A 92 7.97 16.93 21.60
N ALA A 93 6.81 16.35 21.32
CA ALA A 93 5.57 17.12 21.25
C ALA A 93 4.80 17.17 22.57
N ILE A 94 4.97 16.16 23.43
CA ILE A 94 4.21 16.04 24.67
C ILE A 94 5.09 15.55 25.82
N GLU A 95 4.70 15.84 27.06
CA GLU A 95 5.34 15.30 28.24
C GLU A 95 5.06 13.79 28.35
N ALA A 96 6.04 12.98 27.96
CA ALA A 96 6.00 11.52 27.98
C ALA A 96 7.42 10.95 28.09
N ARG A 97 7.57 9.75 28.65
CA ARG A 97 8.84 9.02 28.66
C ARG A 97 8.85 7.98 27.54
N VAL A 98 9.77 8.10 26.63
CA VAL A 98 9.99 7.13 25.54
C VAL A 98 11.10 6.15 25.92
N ASP A 99 10.80 4.86 25.89
CA ASP A 99 11.76 3.77 25.98
C ASP A 99 12.03 3.25 24.54
N TRP A 100 13.17 3.65 23.99
CA TRP A 100 13.57 3.33 22.62
C TRP A 100 13.90 1.84 22.43
N ASP A 101 14.45 1.20 23.46
CA ASP A 101 14.86 -0.21 23.40
C ASP A 101 13.62 -1.12 23.37
N ARG A 102 12.65 -0.81 24.22
CA ARG A 102 11.38 -1.53 24.30
C ARG A 102 10.34 -1.03 23.31
N CYS A 103 10.57 0.13 22.67
CA CYS A 103 9.59 0.82 21.85
C CYS A 103 8.25 1.00 22.58
N GLU A 104 8.32 1.65 23.72
CA GLU A 104 7.19 1.94 24.60
C GLU A 104 7.15 3.43 24.95
N VAL A 105 5.95 3.95 25.13
CA VAL A 105 5.71 5.29 25.64
C VAL A 105 4.98 5.20 26.97
N SER A 106 5.51 5.89 27.99
CA SER A 106 4.85 6.02 29.30
C SER A 106 4.36 7.44 29.50
N ARG A 107 3.05 7.62 29.77
CA ARG A 107 2.42 8.89 30.06
C ARG A 107 1.33 8.73 31.12
N GLY A 108 1.38 9.56 32.18
CA GLY A 108 0.40 9.51 33.27
C GLY A 108 0.27 8.13 33.92
N GLY A 109 1.39 7.43 34.11
CA GLY A 109 1.43 6.08 34.70
C GLY A 109 0.92 4.96 33.80
N LYS A 110 0.55 5.25 32.55
CA LYS A 110 0.08 4.25 31.57
C LYS A 110 1.16 4.03 30.51
N LYS A 111 1.25 2.80 30.02
CA LYS A 111 2.18 2.43 28.95
C LYS A 111 1.43 2.11 27.65
N THR A 112 2.06 2.45 26.53
CA THR A 112 1.64 2.09 25.18
C THR A 112 2.84 1.46 24.47
N ALA A 113 2.71 0.21 24.05
CA ALA A 113 3.70 -0.44 23.19
C ALA A 113 3.49 -0.04 21.73
N VAL A 114 4.58 0.24 21.02
CA VAL A 114 4.57 0.64 19.61
C VAL A 114 5.29 -0.44 18.79
N ARG A 115 4.58 -1.10 17.87
CA ARG A 115 5.13 -2.28 17.17
C ARG A 115 4.90 -2.21 15.67
N PRO A 116 5.83 -2.75 14.86
CA PRO A 116 5.60 -2.95 13.43
C PRO A 116 4.86 -4.27 13.19
N PHE A 117 3.81 -4.19 12.38
CA PHE A 117 3.06 -5.35 11.87
C PHE A 117 2.80 -5.12 10.39
N PRO A 118 3.63 -5.65 9.49
CA PRO A 118 3.45 -5.46 8.05
C PRO A 118 2.21 -6.23 7.56
N ILE A 119 1.14 -5.49 7.22
CA ILE A 119 -0.10 -6.09 6.71
C ILE A 119 0.14 -6.79 5.37
N SER A 120 -0.64 -7.83 5.09
CA SER A 120 -0.51 -8.61 3.88
C SER A 120 -1.87 -9.02 3.32
N VAL A 121 -1.87 -9.97 2.40
CA VAL A 121 -3.04 -10.52 1.72
C VAL A 121 -3.25 -11.99 2.08
N ASP A 122 -4.42 -12.53 1.79
CA ASP A 122 -4.63 -13.98 1.78
C ASP A 122 -3.96 -14.56 0.53
N PHE A 123 -2.73 -15.04 0.71
CA PHE A 123 -1.93 -15.57 -0.39
C PHE A 123 -2.59 -16.76 -1.09
N GLU A 124 -3.14 -17.69 -0.32
CA GLU A 124 -3.71 -18.91 -0.87
C GLU A 124 -5.04 -18.62 -1.62
N GLU A 125 -5.85 -17.69 -1.13
CA GLU A 125 -7.06 -17.26 -1.80
C GLU A 125 -6.74 -16.57 -3.12
N VAL A 126 -5.87 -15.55 -3.11
CA VAL A 126 -5.46 -14.82 -4.32
C VAL A 126 -4.82 -15.76 -5.34
N SER A 127 -3.95 -16.68 -4.90
CA SER A 127 -3.28 -17.64 -5.79
C SER A 127 -4.25 -18.65 -6.40
N ARG A 128 -5.27 -19.08 -5.66
CA ARG A 128 -6.33 -19.98 -6.13
C ARG A 128 -7.24 -19.28 -7.13
N GLU A 129 -7.72 -18.09 -6.81
CA GLU A 129 -8.57 -17.30 -7.72
C GLU A 129 -7.85 -17.01 -9.04
N ALA A 130 -6.54 -16.69 -9.00
CA ALA A 130 -5.74 -16.43 -10.18
C ALA A 130 -5.66 -17.62 -11.16
N GLN A 131 -5.94 -18.85 -10.71
CA GLN A 131 -5.93 -20.08 -11.51
C GLN A 131 -7.32 -20.41 -12.10
N GLY A 132 -8.36 -19.65 -11.76
CA GLY A 132 -9.71 -19.87 -12.25
C GLY A 132 -9.80 -19.75 -13.78
N GLY A 133 -10.58 -20.63 -14.43
CA GLY A 133 -10.79 -20.60 -15.89
C GLY A 133 -11.40 -19.29 -16.36
N GLU A 134 -12.27 -18.68 -15.56
CA GLU A 134 -12.87 -17.37 -15.80
C GLU A 134 -11.85 -16.23 -15.94
N VAL A 135 -10.70 -16.35 -15.27
CA VAL A 135 -9.62 -15.37 -15.38
C VAL A 135 -8.98 -15.41 -16.77
N ALA A 136 -8.76 -16.63 -17.31
CA ALA A 136 -8.24 -16.79 -18.66
C ALA A 136 -9.20 -16.21 -19.71
N GLU A 137 -10.51 -16.47 -19.58
CA GLU A 137 -11.51 -15.88 -20.46
C GLU A 137 -11.56 -14.35 -20.35
N GLU A 138 -11.43 -13.82 -19.14
CA GLU A 138 -11.44 -12.37 -18.94
C GLU A 138 -10.16 -11.70 -19.48
N ILE A 139 -9.01 -12.38 -19.44
CA ILE A 139 -7.78 -11.91 -20.10
C ILE A 139 -8.04 -11.71 -21.60
N GLU A 140 -8.64 -12.71 -22.27
CA GLU A 140 -8.94 -12.61 -23.71
C GLU A 140 -9.94 -11.47 -23.99
N ARG A 141 -10.99 -11.33 -23.17
CA ARG A 141 -11.96 -10.22 -23.28
C ARG A 141 -11.27 -8.87 -23.10
N LEU A 142 -10.37 -8.75 -22.09
CA LEU A 142 -9.65 -7.52 -21.79
C LEU A 142 -8.69 -7.16 -22.93
N ARG A 143 -7.91 -8.11 -23.43
CA ARG A 143 -7.04 -7.90 -24.60
C ARG A 143 -7.82 -7.42 -25.81
N LYS A 144 -8.95 -8.07 -26.12
CA LYS A 144 -9.83 -7.66 -27.22
C LYS A 144 -10.41 -6.26 -27.02
N ARG A 145 -10.88 -5.94 -25.81
CA ARG A 145 -11.44 -4.62 -25.46
C ARG A 145 -10.42 -3.51 -25.64
N LEU A 146 -9.15 -3.77 -25.27
CA LEU A 146 -8.05 -2.83 -25.37
C LEU A 146 -7.41 -2.81 -26.77
N GLY A 147 -7.83 -3.67 -27.69
CA GLY A 147 -7.25 -3.80 -29.02
C GLY A 147 -5.83 -4.34 -29.03
N LEU A 148 -5.44 -5.08 -28.00
CA LEU A 148 -4.10 -5.67 -27.87
C LEU A 148 -3.99 -6.94 -28.69
N ARG A 149 -2.82 -7.14 -29.30
CA ARG A 149 -2.45 -8.34 -30.07
C ARG A 149 -1.38 -9.12 -29.32
N GLU A 150 -0.11 -8.87 -29.62
CA GLU A 150 1.06 -9.54 -29.03
C GLU A 150 1.87 -8.62 -28.11
N GLU A 151 1.37 -7.40 -27.85
CA GLU A 151 2.07 -6.43 -27.03
C GLU A 151 2.31 -6.98 -25.62
N LEU A 152 3.51 -6.70 -25.09
CA LEU A 152 3.83 -6.88 -23.69
C LEU A 152 3.09 -5.84 -22.85
N VAL A 153 2.60 -6.25 -21.70
CA VAL A 153 1.75 -5.41 -20.86
C VAL A 153 2.47 -5.04 -19.58
N GLY A 154 2.66 -3.74 -19.37
CA GLY A 154 2.89 -3.19 -18.05
C GLY A 154 1.58 -2.84 -17.38
N MET A 155 1.46 -3.03 -16.08
CA MET A 155 0.27 -2.64 -15.34
C MET A 155 0.57 -1.65 -14.22
N GLY A 156 -0.37 -0.73 -14.01
CA GLY A 156 -0.53 0.08 -12.80
C GLY A 156 -1.96 -0.05 -12.27
N LEU A 157 -2.11 -0.10 -10.97
CA LEU A 157 -3.43 -0.21 -10.33
C LEU A 157 -3.45 0.65 -9.08
N ASP A 158 -4.21 1.76 -9.09
CA ASP A 158 -4.27 2.70 -7.99
C ASP A 158 -5.66 3.31 -7.82
N ARG A 159 -5.99 3.73 -6.63
CA ARG A 159 -6.91 4.86 -6.49
C ARG A 159 -6.19 6.12 -6.97
N ILE A 160 -6.91 7.02 -7.60
CA ILE A 160 -6.32 8.30 -8.02
C ILE A 160 -6.05 9.15 -6.78
N ASP A 161 -4.78 9.20 -6.39
CA ASP A 161 -4.29 9.90 -5.22
C ASP A 161 -2.89 10.47 -5.51
N TYR A 162 -2.61 11.68 -5.03
CA TYR A 162 -1.33 12.36 -5.27
C TYR A 162 -0.12 11.61 -4.68
N THR A 163 -0.35 10.74 -3.70
CA THR A 163 0.72 9.91 -3.12
C THR A 163 1.16 8.76 -4.02
N LYS A 164 0.46 8.48 -5.12
CA LYS A 164 0.69 7.29 -5.96
C LYS A 164 1.69 7.52 -7.09
N GLY A 165 2.08 8.76 -7.37
CA GLY A 165 3.07 9.09 -8.42
C GLY A 165 2.65 8.59 -9.81
N ILE A 166 1.33 8.68 -10.14
CA ILE A 166 0.80 8.21 -11.42
C ILE A 166 1.34 9.04 -12.59
N PRO A 167 1.38 10.39 -12.53
CA PRO A 167 2.00 11.19 -13.58
C PRO A 167 3.49 10.85 -13.78
N ASP A 168 4.24 10.61 -12.70
CA ASP A 168 5.67 10.26 -12.77
C ASP A 168 5.89 8.92 -13.46
N ARG A 169 5.00 7.94 -13.22
CA ARG A 169 4.96 6.65 -13.91
C ARG A 169 4.78 6.83 -15.41
N PHE A 170 3.84 7.67 -15.83
CA PHE A 170 3.58 7.92 -17.24
C PHE A 170 4.74 8.65 -17.91
N ARG A 171 5.32 9.66 -17.26
CA ARG A 171 6.52 10.36 -17.77
C ARG A 171 7.73 9.43 -17.88
N ALA A 172 7.89 8.47 -16.95
CA ALA A 172 8.92 7.46 -17.06
C ALA A 172 8.68 6.50 -18.24
N PHE A 173 7.42 6.15 -18.51
CA PHE A 173 7.07 5.33 -19.67
C PHE A 173 7.24 6.09 -21.00
N ASP A 174 6.89 7.38 -21.05
CA ASP A 174 7.20 8.27 -22.17
C ASP A 174 8.71 8.31 -22.44
N ARG A 175 9.49 8.56 -21.39
CA ARG A 175 10.95 8.58 -21.47
C ARG A 175 11.55 7.27 -21.94
N PHE A 176 10.97 6.15 -21.53
CA PHE A 176 11.35 4.81 -22.01
C PHE A 176 11.14 4.68 -23.52
N LEU A 177 9.99 5.08 -24.05
CA LEU A 177 9.68 5.01 -25.49
C LEU A 177 10.51 6.01 -26.33
N GLU A 178 10.95 7.14 -25.75
CA GLU A 178 11.90 8.06 -26.39
C GLU A 178 13.29 7.46 -26.53
N ARG A 179 13.81 6.87 -25.45
CA ARG A 179 15.17 6.34 -25.40
C ARG A 179 15.31 5.02 -26.19
N TRP A 180 14.24 4.24 -26.26
CA TRP A 180 14.23 2.92 -26.94
C TRP A 180 13.01 2.80 -27.85
N PRO A 181 13.02 3.51 -28.99
CA PRO A 181 11.89 3.51 -29.92
C PRO A 181 11.58 2.16 -30.55
N GLU A 182 12.49 1.19 -30.48
CA GLU A 182 12.28 -0.20 -30.89
C GLU A 182 11.21 -0.97 -30.10
N TYR A 183 10.77 -0.41 -28.96
CA TYR A 183 9.65 -0.95 -28.15
C TYR A 183 8.28 -0.37 -28.53
N LYS A 184 8.23 0.63 -29.40
CA LYS A 184 6.95 1.11 -29.95
C LYS A 184 6.25 -0.05 -30.65
N GLU A 185 4.94 -0.12 -30.53
CA GLU A 185 4.07 -1.20 -31.01
C GLU A 185 4.29 -2.57 -30.34
N LYS A 186 5.24 -2.70 -29.41
CA LYS A 186 5.57 -3.96 -28.71
C LYS A 186 5.19 -3.97 -27.24
N VAL A 187 4.96 -2.83 -26.64
CA VAL A 187 4.63 -2.72 -25.23
C VAL A 187 3.57 -1.66 -24.98
N VAL A 188 2.70 -1.92 -24.03
CA VAL A 188 1.68 -0.98 -23.57
C VAL A 188 1.72 -0.88 -22.05
N LEU A 189 1.29 0.25 -21.51
CA LEU A 189 1.02 0.43 -20.09
C LEU A 189 -0.49 0.52 -19.88
N VAL A 190 -1.06 -0.42 -19.16
CA VAL A 190 -2.47 -0.42 -18.77
C VAL A 190 -2.57 0.09 -17.34
N GLN A 191 -3.15 1.25 -17.17
CA GLN A 191 -3.41 1.85 -15.86
C GLN A 191 -4.87 1.70 -15.51
N ALA A 192 -5.19 0.94 -14.47
CA ALA A 192 -6.51 0.95 -13.85
C ALA A 192 -6.51 1.93 -12.68
N GLY A 193 -7.49 2.83 -12.65
CA GLY A 193 -7.55 3.86 -11.63
C GLY A 193 -8.93 4.48 -11.48
N VAL A 194 -9.51 4.34 -10.29
CA VAL A 194 -10.82 4.93 -10.01
C VAL A 194 -10.62 6.34 -9.46
N PRO A 195 -11.25 7.37 -10.05
CA PRO A 195 -11.26 8.70 -9.47
C PRO A 195 -11.83 8.67 -8.05
N SER A 196 -11.11 9.26 -7.10
CA SER A 196 -11.55 9.38 -5.72
C SER A 196 -11.54 10.84 -5.29
N ARG A 197 -12.42 11.19 -4.33
CA ARG A 197 -12.45 12.51 -3.70
C ARG A 197 -12.48 13.69 -4.70
N ILE A 198 -13.15 13.53 -5.85
CA ILE A 198 -13.21 14.52 -6.95
C ILE A 198 -13.78 15.90 -6.54
N HIS A 199 -14.49 15.95 -5.40
CA HIS A 199 -14.99 17.21 -4.81
C HIS A 199 -13.87 18.03 -4.13
N ILE A 200 -12.69 17.47 -3.91
CA ILE A 200 -11.53 18.17 -3.35
C ILE A 200 -10.67 18.71 -4.50
N GLY A 201 -10.41 20.02 -4.50
CA GLY A 201 -9.72 20.71 -5.61
C GLY A 201 -8.37 20.11 -6.01
N THR A 202 -7.57 19.64 -5.05
CA THR A 202 -6.27 18.98 -5.32
C THR A 202 -6.44 17.67 -6.11
N TYR A 203 -7.47 16.87 -5.76
CA TYR A 203 -7.76 15.62 -6.48
C TYR A 203 -8.33 15.87 -7.88
N LYS A 204 -9.13 16.93 -8.04
CA LYS A 204 -9.62 17.35 -9.36
C LYS A 204 -8.46 17.73 -10.26
N LYS A 205 -7.53 18.58 -9.81
CA LYS A 205 -6.33 18.97 -10.56
C LYS A 205 -5.46 17.77 -10.93
N LEU A 206 -5.30 16.80 -10.02
CA LEU A 206 -4.55 15.58 -10.31
C LEU A 206 -5.21 14.75 -11.42
N ASN A 207 -6.54 14.63 -11.43
CA ASN A 207 -7.25 13.92 -12.50
C ASN A 207 -7.05 14.63 -13.86
N GLU A 208 -7.15 15.96 -13.88
CA GLU A 208 -6.91 16.78 -15.07
C GLU A 208 -5.45 16.62 -15.56
N GLU A 209 -4.47 16.61 -14.68
CA GLU A 209 -3.06 16.37 -15.01
C GLU A 209 -2.87 14.97 -15.61
N ILE A 210 -3.43 13.94 -14.98
CA ILE A 210 -3.32 12.56 -15.47
C ILE A 210 -3.91 12.44 -16.89
N ASP A 211 -5.08 13.01 -17.13
CA ASP A 211 -5.72 13.00 -18.44
C ASP A 211 -4.84 13.69 -19.49
N SER A 212 -4.34 14.88 -19.18
CA SER A 212 -3.46 15.66 -20.07
C SER A 212 -2.18 14.90 -20.41
N VAL A 213 -1.53 14.28 -19.41
CA VAL A 213 -0.29 13.53 -19.64
C VAL A 213 -0.55 12.27 -20.49
N VAL A 214 -1.67 11.57 -20.27
CA VAL A 214 -2.04 10.40 -21.08
C VAL A 214 -2.33 10.80 -22.53
N GLU A 215 -3.07 11.89 -22.74
CA GLU A 215 -3.38 12.39 -24.09
C GLU A 215 -2.10 12.83 -24.82
N GLU A 216 -1.22 13.58 -24.16
CA GLU A 216 0.05 14.03 -24.73
C GLU A 216 0.93 12.86 -25.17
N ILE A 217 1.13 11.87 -24.28
CA ILE A 217 1.96 10.70 -24.56
C ILE A 217 1.37 9.85 -25.68
N ASN A 218 0.06 9.62 -25.64
CA ASN A 218 -0.62 8.86 -26.67
C ASN A 218 -0.56 9.58 -28.03
N TRP A 219 -0.75 10.91 -28.07
CA TRP A 219 -0.62 11.69 -29.30
C TRP A 219 0.80 11.64 -29.87
N LYS A 220 1.82 11.71 -29.00
CA LYS A 220 3.24 11.71 -29.37
C LYS A 220 3.71 10.39 -29.97
N HIS A 221 3.22 9.27 -29.47
CA HIS A 221 3.76 7.95 -29.80
C HIS A 221 2.81 7.03 -30.56
N ALA A 222 1.49 7.28 -30.57
CA ALA A 222 0.54 6.39 -31.21
C ALA A 222 0.85 6.19 -32.71
N SER A 223 0.65 4.98 -33.17
CA SER A 223 0.75 4.63 -34.58
C SER A 223 -0.27 3.53 -34.95
N GLY A 224 -0.99 3.74 -36.08
CA GLY A 224 -2.01 2.80 -36.51
C GLY A 224 -3.06 2.52 -35.45
N HIS A 225 -3.18 1.28 -35.03
CA HIS A 225 -4.09 0.85 -33.95
C HIS A 225 -3.49 0.90 -32.56
N TRP A 226 -2.17 1.03 -32.46
CA TRP A 226 -1.44 0.98 -31.20
C TRP A 226 -1.39 2.36 -30.51
N LYS A 227 -1.62 2.34 -29.22
CA LYS A 227 -1.37 3.48 -28.33
C LYS A 227 -0.62 3.01 -27.07
N PRO A 228 0.35 3.80 -26.56
CA PRO A 228 1.21 3.37 -25.47
C PRO A 228 0.51 3.21 -24.12
N ILE A 229 -0.48 4.07 -23.83
CA ILE A 229 -1.13 4.07 -22.51
C ILE A 229 -2.63 3.80 -22.68
N HIS A 230 -3.12 2.78 -22.00
CA HIS A 230 -4.54 2.48 -21.84
C HIS A 230 -4.96 2.83 -20.41
N TYR A 231 -5.73 3.90 -20.25
CA TYR A 231 -6.20 4.36 -18.95
C TYR A 231 -7.66 3.95 -18.73
N LEU A 232 -7.85 3.01 -17.77
CA LEU A 232 -9.16 2.51 -17.35
C LEU A 232 -9.66 3.33 -16.17
N ARG A 233 -10.53 4.30 -16.42
CA ARG A 233 -11.09 5.23 -15.42
C ARG A 233 -12.33 4.68 -14.70
N GLU A 234 -12.84 3.56 -15.17
CA GLU A 234 -14.03 2.92 -14.63
C GLU A 234 -13.70 2.01 -13.43
N HIS A 235 -14.72 1.69 -12.66
CA HIS A 235 -14.60 0.69 -11.61
C HIS A 235 -14.45 -0.69 -12.24
N CYS A 236 -13.25 -1.24 -12.22
CA CYS A 236 -12.98 -2.59 -12.67
C CYS A 236 -13.50 -3.62 -11.66
N SER A 237 -14.09 -4.70 -12.15
CA SER A 237 -14.49 -5.82 -11.30
C SER A 237 -13.27 -6.53 -10.70
N PRO A 238 -13.41 -7.25 -9.58
CA PRO A 238 -12.32 -8.07 -9.04
C PRO A 238 -11.73 -9.04 -10.08
N LEU A 239 -12.59 -9.63 -10.92
CA LEU A 239 -12.17 -10.52 -12.00
C LEU A 239 -11.32 -9.79 -13.05
N THR A 240 -11.73 -8.60 -13.48
CA THR A 240 -10.96 -7.77 -14.42
C THR A 240 -9.62 -7.35 -13.84
N LEU A 241 -9.56 -7.00 -12.54
CA LEU A 241 -8.30 -6.70 -11.85
C LEU A 241 -7.39 -7.91 -11.74
N MET A 242 -7.95 -9.10 -11.50
CA MET A 242 -7.20 -10.36 -11.49
C MET A 242 -6.64 -10.67 -12.88
N ALA A 243 -7.46 -10.54 -13.92
CA ALA A 243 -7.05 -10.70 -15.31
C ALA A 243 -5.89 -9.76 -15.68
N LEU A 244 -5.97 -8.48 -15.26
CA LEU A 244 -4.91 -7.51 -15.48
C LEU A 244 -3.59 -7.92 -14.79
N ARG A 245 -3.64 -8.38 -13.53
CA ARG A 245 -2.46 -8.88 -12.81
C ARG A 245 -1.84 -10.09 -13.52
N ARG A 246 -2.68 -10.99 -14.03
CA ARG A 246 -2.25 -12.22 -14.68
C ARG A 246 -1.66 -12.00 -16.07
N MET A 247 -2.20 -11.07 -16.87
CA MET A 247 -1.70 -10.79 -18.21
C MET A 247 -0.47 -9.88 -18.23
N ALA A 248 -0.15 -9.21 -17.12
CA ALA A 248 0.93 -8.23 -17.08
C ALA A 248 2.32 -8.91 -17.05
N ASN A 249 3.22 -8.45 -17.91
CA ASN A 249 4.62 -8.83 -17.92
C ASN A 249 5.41 -8.13 -16.80
N PHE A 250 4.98 -6.92 -16.44
CA PHE A 250 5.52 -6.20 -15.29
C PHE A 250 4.44 -5.36 -14.61
N CYS A 251 4.57 -5.22 -13.29
CA CYS A 251 3.73 -4.34 -12.47
C CYS A 251 4.56 -3.17 -11.98
N VAL A 252 3.99 -1.96 -12.07
CA VAL A 252 4.66 -0.72 -11.66
C VAL A 252 3.96 -0.10 -10.48
N VAL A 253 4.70 0.11 -9.41
CA VAL A 253 4.25 0.82 -8.21
C VAL A 253 5.18 2.00 -7.97
N SER A 254 4.68 3.20 -8.25
CA SER A 254 5.41 4.46 -8.21
C SER A 254 5.05 5.35 -7.02
N SER A 255 4.47 4.79 -5.96
CA SER A 255 4.02 5.61 -4.81
C SER A 255 5.13 6.48 -4.26
N LEU A 256 4.80 7.75 -4.04
CA LEU A 256 5.70 8.75 -3.45
C LEU A 256 5.75 8.60 -1.93
N HIS A 257 4.68 8.06 -1.34
CA HIS A 257 4.58 7.78 0.08
C HIS A 257 3.43 6.81 0.36
N ASP A 258 3.71 5.65 0.91
CA ASP A 258 2.68 4.63 1.21
C ASP A 258 3.05 3.75 2.41
N GLY A 259 2.07 3.40 3.23
CA GLY A 259 2.26 2.55 4.41
C GLY A 259 2.70 1.13 4.06
N MET A 260 2.05 0.51 3.07
CA MET A 260 2.37 -0.85 2.61
C MET A 260 2.26 -1.00 1.09
N TYR A 261 1.11 -0.70 0.50
CA TYR A 261 0.73 -0.91 -0.89
C TYR A 261 0.45 -2.38 -1.23
N LEU A 262 -0.73 -2.85 -0.87
CA LEU A 262 -1.12 -4.27 -0.99
C LEU A 262 -1.17 -4.79 -2.44
N VAL A 263 -1.38 -3.94 -3.43
CA VAL A 263 -1.38 -4.33 -4.86
C VAL A 263 -0.09 -5.08 -5.26
N THR A 264 1.05 -4.75 -4.63
CA THR A 264 2.32 -5.47 -4.86
C THR A 264 2.21 -6.92 -4.44
N LYS A 265 1.65 -7.18 -3.25
CA LYS A 265 1.48 -8.51 -2.69
C LYS A 265 0.40 -9.29 -3.44
N GLU A 266 -0.68 -8.63 -3.86
CA GLU A 266 -1.72 -9.20 -4.72
C GLU A 266 -1.15 -9.60 -6.09
N PHE A 267 -0.33 -8.74 -6.73
CA PHE A 267 0.35 -9.08 -7.97
C PHE A 267 1.25 -10.31 -7.80
N VAL A 268 2.12 -10.31 -6.79
CA VAL A 268 3.02 -11.43 -6.51
C VAL A 268 2.25 -12.73 -6.22
N ALA A 269 1.18 -12.67 -5.41
CA ALA A 269 0.38 -13.84 -5.09
C ALA A 269 -0.37 -14.41 -6.31
N SER A 270 -0.81 -13.54 -7.23
CA SER A 270 -1.52 -13.95 -8.45
C SER A 270 -0.63 -14.63 -9.50
N ARG A 271 0.71 -14.48 -9.41
CA ARG A 271 1.66 -15.01 -10.40
C ARG A 271 2.06 -16.46 -10.11
N PHE A 272 1.08 -17.38 -10.13
CA PHE A 272 1.34 -18.81 -9.91
C PHE A 272 2.25 -19.44 -10.98
N ASP A 273 2.38 -18.79 -12.14
CA ASP A 273 3.34 -19.10 -13.20
C ASP A 273 4.78 -18.71 -12.86
N GLU A 274 4.99 -18.06 -11.71
CA GLU A 274 6.27 -17.54 -11.25
C GLU A 274 6.96 -16.61 -12.26
N ASP A 275 6.20 -15.98 -13.16
CA ASP A 275 6.72 -15.04 -14.16
C ASP A 275 6.24 -13.61 -13.86
N GLY A 276 6.83 -12.62 -14.55
CA GLY A 276 6.55 -11.20 -14.36
C GLY A 276 7.55 -10.50 -13.44
N VAL A 277 7.62 -9.18 -13.58
CA VAL A 277 8.57 -8.33 -12.84
C VAL A 277 7.82 -7.29 -12.03
N LEU A 278 8.19 -7.09 -10.79
CA LEU A 278 7.71 -5.99 -9.95
C LEU A 278 8.72 -4.83 -9.99
N ILE A 279 8.27 -3.66 -10.45
CA ILE A 279 9.00 -2.39 -10.34
C ILE A 279 8.38 -1.62 -9.20
N LEU A 280 9.14 -1.30 -8.16
CA LEU A 280 8.62 -0.87 -6.88
C LEU A 280 9.33 0.36 -6.34
N SER A 281 8.55 1.35 -5.92
CA SER A 281 9.07 2.51 -5.19
C SER A 281 9.58 2.12 -3.78
N PRO A 282 10.79 2.54 -3.39
CA PRO A 282 11.32 2.32 -2.04
C PRO A 282 10.56 3.08 -0.95
N PHE A 283 9.62 3.97 -1.34
CA PHE A 283 8.81 4.76 -0.42
C PHE A 283 7.52 4.06 0.01
N THR A 284 7.38 2.76 -0.32
CA THR A 284 6.31 1.89 0.16
C THR A 284 6.81 0.95 1.25
N GLY A 285 5.94 0.57 2.18
CA GLY A 285 6.27 -0.44 3.20
C GLY A 285 6.63 -1.79 2.57
N ALA A 286 5.97 -2.17 1.47
CA ALA A 286 6.21 -3.41 0.75
C ALA A 286 7.66 -3.57 0.26
N ALA A 287 8.36 -2.47 -0.03
CA ALA A 287 9.76 -2.49 -0.44
C ALA A 287 10.71 -3.05 0.63
N ARG A 288 10.28 -3.11 1.89
CA ARG A 288 11.06 -3.71 2.98
C ARG A 288 10.99 -5.23 3.00
N GLU A 289 9.97 -5.80 2.40
CA GLU A 289 9.78 -7.25 2.33
C GLU A 289 10.11 -7.80 0.93
N LEU A 290 9.68 -7.11 -0.14
CA LEU A 290 9.82 -7.55 -1.53
C LEU A 290 11.15 -7.06 -2.13
N THR A 291 12.26 -7.47 -1.56
CA THR A 291 13.61 -7.02 -1.93
C THR A 291 14.11 -7.53 -3.29
N ASP A 292 13.47 -8.56 -3.84
CA ASP A 292 13.73 -9.06 -5.19
C ASP A 292 13.03 -8.24 -6.30
N ALA A 293 12.24 -7.21 -5.96
CA ALA A 293 11.71 -6.24 -6.90
C ALA A 293 12.80 -5.34 -7.51
N LEU A 294 12.53 -4.73 -8.64
CA LEU A 294 13.35 -3.63 -9.17
C LEU A 294 12.97 -2.34 -8.44
N LEU A 295 13.83 -1.89 -7.54
CA LEU A 295 13.58 -0.67 -6.78
C LEU A 295 13.90 0.57 -7.60
N VAL A 296 12.96 1.51 -7.70
CA VAL A 296 13.11 2.77 -8.45
C VAL A 296 12.63 3.96 -7.64
N ASN A 297 13.41 5.03 -7.65
CA ASN A 297 12.93 6.31 -7.15
C ASN A 297 12.01 6.94 -8.21
N PRO A 298 10.69 7.16 -7.91
CA PRO A 298 9.74 7.71 -8.87
C PRO A 298 10.12 9.09 -9.43
N TYR A 299 10.88 9.86 -8.68
CA TYR A 299 11.36 11.18 -9.13
C TYR A 299 12.55 11.12 -10.09
N ALA A 300 13.19 9.96 -10.24
CA ALA A 300 14.33 9.76 -11.14
C ALA A 300 13.85 9.15 -12.48
N THR A 301 13.26 9.96 -13.34
CA THR A 301 12.58 9.55 -14.58
C THR A 301 13.46 8.67 -15.48
N ASP A 302 14.74 9.03 -15.70
CA ASP A 302 15.64 8.23 -16.55
C ASP A 302 15.95 6.86 -15.95
N HIS A 303 16.22 6.78 -14.65
CA HIS A 303 16.44 5.52 -13.95
C HIS A 303 15.17 4.65 -13.93
N PHE A 304 14.01 5.28 -13.82
CA PHE A 304 12.73 4.59 -13.89
C PHE A 304 12.49 4.01 -15.29
N ALA A 305 12.79 4.76 -16.35
CA ALA A 305 12.74 4.28 -17.73
C ALA A 305 13.70 3.09 -17.97
N GLU A 306 14.91 3.12 -17.41
CA GLU A 306 15.88 2.02 -17.44
C GLU A 306 15.35 0.76 -16.72
N ALA A 307 14.64 0.93 -15.62
CA ALA A 307 14.04 -0.20 -14.91
C ALA A 307 12.92 -0.86 -15.72
N ILE A 308 12.13 -0.09 -16.48
CA ILE A 308 11.13 -0.64 -17.40
C ILE A 308 11.81 -1.49 -18.47
N LYS A 309 12.87 -0.97 -19.10
CA LYS A 309 13.68 -1.73 -20.08
C LYS A 309 14.23 -3.01 -19.46
N LYS A 310 14.86 -2.90 -18.29
CA LYS A 310 15.41 -4.06 -17.57
C LYS A 310 14.35 -5.11 -17.26
N ALA A 311 13.13 -4.69 -16.91
CA ALA A 311 12.02 -5.62 -16.66
C ALA A 311 11.65 -6.39 -17.92
N LEU A 312 11.61 -5.73 -19.08
CA LEU A 312 11.28 -6.35 -20.37
C LEU A 312 12.38 -7.28 -20.88
N GLU A 313 13.64 -6.94 -20.64
CA GLU A 313 14.81 -7.71 -21.11
C GLU A 313 15.29 -8.78 -20.10
N MET A 314 14.68 -8.84 -18.91
CA MET A 314 15.11 -9.77 -17.86
C MET A 314 14.97 -11.22 -18.32
N PRO A 315 16.04 -12.04 -18.25
CA PRO A 315 15.97 -13.44 -18.61
C PRO A 315 14.91 -14.21 -17.81
N ALA A 316 14.21 -15.14 -18.45
CA ALA A 316 13.13 -15.91 -17.81
C ALA A 316 13.57 -16.58 -16.50
N ALA A 317 14.76 -17.16 -16.47
CA ALA A 317 15.29 -17.80 -15.25
C ALA A 317 15.46 -16.80 -14.08
N GLU A 318 15.83 -15.54 -14.37
CA GLU A 318 15.94 -14.51 -13.35
C GLU A 318 14.56 -14.03 -12.88
N ARG A 319 13.61 -13.82 -13.81
CA ARG A 319 12.22 -13.45 -13.47
C ARG A 319 11.59 -14.49 -12.56
N GLN A 320 11.69 -15.78 -12.92
CA GLN A 320 11.17 -16.91 -12.13
C GLN A 320 11.81 -16.98 -10.74
N ARG A 321 13.14 -16.86 -10.66
CA ARG A 321 13.84 -16.87 -9.36
C ARG A 321 13.38 -15.76 -8.45
N ARG A 322 13.28 -14.52 -8.97
CA ARG A 322 12.84 -13.34 -8.21
C ARG A 322 11.38 -13.48 -7.78
N MET A 323 10.49 -13.86 -8.71
CA MET A 323 9.08 -14.02 -8.42
C MET A 323 8.84 -15.11 -7.37
N ARG A 324 9.53 -16.27 -7.49
CA ARG A 324 9.43 -17.35 -6.51
C ARG A 324 9.78 -16.87 -5.10
N ARG A 325 10.90 -16.17 -4.93
CA ARG A 325 11.29 -15.62 -3.62
C ARG A 325 10.28 -14.64 -3.06
N MET A 326 9.78 -13.73 -3.89
CA MET A 326 8.74 -12.79 -3.45
C MET A 326 7.44 -13.52 -3.07
N ARG A 327 7.07 -14.56 -3.81
CA ARG A 327 5.91 -15.41 -3.48
C ARG A 327 6.07 -16.12 -2.14
N GLU A 328 7.26 -16.65 -1.86
CA GLU A 328 7.58 -17.26 -0.56
C GLU A 328 7.41 -16.25 0.57
N VAL A 329 7.95 -15.03 0.41
CA VAL A 329 7.80 -13.96 1.41
C VAL A 329 6.32 -13.62 1.66
N VAL A 330 5.51 -13.46 0.61
CA VAL A 330 4.08 -13.12 0.77
C VAL A 330 3.28 -14.27 1.37
N ARG A 331 3.61 -15.53 1.02
CA ARG A 331 2.98 -16.72 1.59
C ARG A 331 3.25 -16.86 3.08
N GLU A 332 4.51 -16.69 3.49
CA GLU A 332 4.91 -16.79 4.89
C GLU A 332 4.37 -15.62 5.74
N ASN A 333 4.39 -14.40 5.18
CA ASN A 333 3.90 -13.18 5.84
C ASN A 333 2.51 -12.79 5.31
N ASN A 334 1.54 -13.68 5.44
CA ASN A 334 0.17 -13.48 4.98
C ASN A 334 -0.69 -12.71 6.00
N ILE A 335 -1.95 -12.47 5.65
CA ILE A 335 -2.89 -11.71 6.49
C ILE A 335 -3.19 -12.42 7.84
N TYR A 336 -3.17 -13.74 7.87
CA TYR A 336 -3.44 -14.51 9.09
C TYR A 336 -2.28 -14.38 10.08
N LYS A 337 -1.03 -14.40 9.60
CA LYS A 337 0.14 -14.15 10.44
C LYS A 337 0.09 -12.74 11.02
N TRP A 338 -0.22 -11.72 10.19
CA TRP A 338 -0.40 -10.34 10.65
C TRP A 338 -1.42 -10.24 11.78
N ALA A 339 -2.59 -10.84 11.62
CA ALA A 339 -3.64 -10.83 12.65
C ALA A 339 -3.18 -11.59 13.90
N GLY A 340 -2.56 -12.76 13.74
CA GLY A 340 -2.06 -13.59 14.83
C GLY A 340 -0.99 -12.89 15.66
N GLU A 341 -0.05 -12.20 15.04
CA GLU A 341 0.99 -11.44 15.75
C GLU A 341 0.40 -10.31 16.61
N ILE A 342 -0.60 -9.59 16.10
CA ILE A 342 -1.30 -8.55 16.87
C ILE A 342 -2.05 -9.17 18.07
N ILE A 343 -2.75 -10.27 17.86
CA ILE A 343 -3.47 -10.97 18.95
C ILE A 343 -2.49 -11.47 20.00
N CYS A 344 -1.38 -12.09 19.58
CA CYS A 344 -0.34 -12.57 20.52
C CYS A 344 0.25 -11.42 21.35
N GLU A 345 0.46 -10.23 20.78
CA GLU A 345 0.89 -9.06 21.55
C GLU A 345 -0.20 -8.58 22.53
N LEU A 346 -1.48 -8.58 22.11
CA LEU A 346 -2.60 -8.15 22.97
C LEU A 346 -2.78 -9.05 24.21
N VAL A 347 -2.64 -10.37 24.04
CA VAL A 347 -2.77 -11.33 25.17
C VAL A 347 -1.72 -11.10 26.26
N LYS A 348 -0.54 -10.58 25.92
CA LYS A 348 0.50 -10.26 26.93
C LYS A 348 0.04 -9.18 27.92
N PHE A 349 -0.82 -8.26 27.50
CA PHE A 349 -1.37 -7.23 28.39
C PHE A 349 -2.45 -7.77 29.34
N GLU A 350 -3.10 -8.90 29.00
CA GLU A 350 -4.03 -9.55 29.92
C GLU A 350 -3.28 -10.26 31.07
N SER A 351 -2.15 -10.90 30.74
CA SER A 351 -1.34 -11.67 31.70
C SER A 351 -0.47 -10.82 32.61
N GLY A 352 -0.18 -9.57 32.23
CA GLY A 352 0.68 -8.63 32.94
C GLY A 352 -0.05 -7.59 33.79
N GLY A 353 -1.31 -7.81 34.09
CA GLY A 353 -2.13 -6.94 34.93
C GLY A 353 -1.71 -6.96 36.39
N GLY A 354 -0.70 -6.17 36.71
CA GLY A 354 -0.19 -5.80 38.01
C GLY A 354 0.31 -4.38 38.00
#